data_7f8b7442df3b71a71b29120e1ff8e4c9
#
_entry.id   7f8b7442df3b71a71b29120e1ff8e4c9
#
_cell.length_a   1.000
_cell.length_b   1.000
_cell.length_c   1.000
_cell.angle_alpha   90.00
_cell.angle_beta   90.00
_cell.angle_gamma   90.00
#
_symmetry.space_group_name_H-M   'P 1'
#
loop_
_entity.id
_entity.type
_entity.pdbx_description
1 polymer ?
#
loop_
_entity_poly.entity_id
_entity_poly.type
_entity_poly.pdbx_seq_one_letter_code
_entity_poly.pdbx_strand_id
1 'polypeptide(L)'
;MDGVEYEVDCLIFATGFEVGTTYTRRAGYDIIGRNGVTLSDHWRDGMRTLHGLQAHGFPNCFFLGFTQTGVTVSAPYAYGKQTEHAAHLMNEARSRRSAALDITAEAEQAWLDEMRDKARLGIKFYMECTPGYYNNEGKVGAAGGFFSSLYGAGPIHFFQLLDEWRSTGELAGEVFTPPVGHHER
;
A
#
# COMPACT_ATOMS: atom_id res chain seq x y z
N MET A 1 19.72 -17.41 -23.59
CA MET A 1 21.18 -17.11 -23.56
C MET A 1 21.74 -17.62 -24.88
N ASP A 2 22.33 -16.74 -25.62
CA ASP A 2 22.79 -16.93 -27.02
C ASP A 2 24.19 -17.54 -27.09
N GLY A 3 24.77 -17.89 -25.95
CA GLY A 3 26.11 -18.54 -25.86
C GLY A 3 27.27 -17.64 -26.32
N VAL A 4 27.05 -16.34 -26.37
CA VAL A 4 28.12 -15.38 -26.68
C VAL A 4 29.01 -15.21 -25.47
N GLU A 5 30.31 -15.47 -25.67
CA GLU A 5 31.33 -15.27 -24.65
C GLU A 5 31.97 -13.88 -24.84
N TYR A 6 32.10 -13.11 -23.75
CA TYR A 6 32.75 -11.80 -23.72
C TYR A 6 34.00 -11.90 -22.84
N GLU A 7 35.15 -11.62 -23.42
CA GLU A 7 36.39 -11.50 -22.67
C GLU A 7 36.46 -10.11 -22.02
N VAL A 8 36.56 -10.07 -20.68
CA VAL A 8 36.50 -8.81 -19.90
C VAL A 8 37.51 -8.87 -18.76
N ASP A 9 38.14 -7.74 -18.45
CA ASP A 9 39.05 -7.61 -17.30
C ASP A 9 38.29 -7.39 -15.97
N CYS A 10 37.05 -6.88 -16.04
CA CYS A 10 36.26 -6.59 -14.86
C CYS A 10 34.77 -6.76 -15.18
N LEU A 11 34.03 -7.41 -14.27
CA LEU A 11 32.57 -7.53 -14.33
C LEU A 11 31.95 -6.75 -13.18
N ILE A 12 31.13 -5.74 -13.53
CA ILE A 12 30.42 -4.90 -12.55
C ILE A 12 28.96 -5.31 -12.51
N PHE A 13 28.50 -5.85 -11.37
CA PHE A 13 27.10 -6.17 -11.14
C PHE A 13 26.33 -4.89 -10.75
N ALA A 14 25.59 -4.31 -11.70
CA ALA A 14 24.75 -3.14 -11.49
C ALA A 14 23.27 -3.53 -11.70
N THR A 15 22.81 -4.56 -10.98
CA THR A 15 21.53 -5.23 -11.19
C THR A 15 20.33 -4.50 -10.59
N GLY A 16 20.55 -3.33 -9.94
CA GLY A 16 19.50 -2.50 -9.35
C GLY A 16 18.97 -3.04 -8.02
N PHE A 17 17.82 -2.51 -7.61
CA PHE A 17 17.15 -2.88 -6.36
C PHE A 17 15.86 -3.63 -6.63
N GLU A 18 15.49 -4.55 -5.73
CA GLU A 18 14.16 -5.19 -5.74
C GLU A 18 13.13 -4.24 -5.09
N VAL A 19 12.49 -3.37 -5.88
CA VAL A 19 11.50 -2.42 -5.37
C VAL A 19 10.07 -2.97 -5.45
N GLY A 20 9.72 -3.70 -6.51
CA GLY A 20 8.39 -4.29 -6.74
C GLY A 20 8.21 -5.69 -6.15
N THR A 21 9.10 -6.15 -5.29
CA THR A 21 9.03 -7.50 -4.70
C THR A 21 7.86 -7.63 -3.75
N THR A 22 7.17 -8.77 -3.78
CA THR A 22 6.07 -9.08 -2.86
C THR A 22 6.50 -8.95 -1.40
N TYR A 23 5.59 -8.50 -0.55
CA TYR A 23 5.85 -8.27 0.86
C TYR A 23 6.46 -9.49 1.56
N THR A 24 5.89 -10.66 1.37
CA THR A 24 6.34 -11.91 1.98
C THR A 24 7.77 -12.29 1.59
N ARG A 25 8.15 -12.08 0.33
CA ARG A 25 9.52 -12.32 -0.12
C ARG A 25 10.51 -11.38 0.55
N ARG A 26 10.14 -10.12 0.75
CA ARG A 26 11.00 -9.12 1.40
C ARG A 26 11.09 -9.29 2.91
N ALA A 27 9.95 -9.61 3.54
CA ALA A 27 9.86 -9.76 4.99
C ALA A 27 10.36 -11.12 5.49
N GLY A 28 10.27 -12.15 4.64
CA GLY A 28 10.59 -13.53 5.02
C GLY A 28 9.52 -14.21 5.87
N TYR A 29 8.35 -13.56 6.06
CA TYR A 29 7.19 -14.09 6.77
C TYR A 29 5.90 -13.55 6.13
N ASP A 30 4.76 -14.17 6.45
CA ASP A 30 3.44 -13.68 6.08
C ASP A 30 2.68 -13.18 7.30
N ILE A 31 1.79 -12.22 7.10
CA ILE A 31 0.89 -11.73 8.14
C ILE A 31 -0.41 -12.52 8.05
N ILE A 32 -0.87 -13.04 9.18
CA ILE A 32 -2.14 -13.75 9.29
C ILE A 32 -3.17 -12.80 9.91
N GLY A 33 -4.20 -12.49 9.14
CA GLY A 33 -5.31 -11.66 9.56
C GLY A 33 -6.44 -12.45 10.23
N ARG A 34 -7.62 -11.83 10.28
CA ARG A 34 -8.84 -12.45 10.80
C ARG A 34 -9.17 -13.73 10.03
N ASN A 35 -9.75 -14.69 10.71
CA ASN A 35 -10.16 -15.98 10.13
C ASN A 35 -9.04 -16.79 9.46
N GLY A 36 -7.77 -16.49 9.78
CA GLY A 36 -6.62 -17.22 9.24
C GLY A 36 -6.25 -16.85 7.80
N VAL A 37 -6.83 -15.78 7.24
CA VAL A 37 -6.48 -15.29 5.89
C VAL A 37 -5.08 -14.70 5.93
N THR A 38 -4.20 -15.12 5.03
CA THR A 38 -2.86 -14.55 4.90
C THR A 38 -2.88 -13.26 4.08
N LEU A 39 -1.95 -12.36 4.35
CA LEU A 39 -1.81 -11.13 3.56
C LEU A 39 -1.49 -11.44 2.09
N SER A 40 -0.69 -12.47 1.84
CA SER A 40 -0.40 -12.95 0.48
C SER A 40 -1.65 -13.41 -0.26
N ASP A 41 -2.55 -14.10 0.43
CA ASP A 41 -3.82 -14.51 -0.16
C ASP A 41 -4.75 -13.33 -0.39
N HIS A 42 -4.83 -12.40 0.56
CA HIS A 42 -5.64 -11.19 0.44
C HIS A 42 -5.17 -10.30 -0.73
N TRP A 43 -3.86 -10.22 -0.95
CA TRP A 43 -3.25 -9.43 -2.02
C TRP A 43 -2.87 -10.24 -3.27
N ARG A 44 -3.42 -11.44 -3.45
CA ARG A 44 -3.10 -12.34 -4.58
C ARG A 44 -3.28 -11.67 -5.94
N ASP A 45 -4.33 -10.88 -6.08
CA ASP A 45 -4.67 -10.17 -7.32
C ASP A 45 -4.15 -8.71 -7.33
N GLY A 46 -3.27 -8.39 -6.40
CA GLY A 46 -2.69 -7.08 -6.21
C GLY A 46 -2.94 -6.52 -4.81
N MET A 47 -2.16 -5.50 -4.43
CA MET A 47 -2.29 -4.84 -3.14
C MET A 47 -3.69 -4.22 -2.99
N ARG A 48 -4.32 -4.44 -1.87
CA ARG A 48 -5.64 -3.94 -1.49
C ARG A 48 -5.52 -3.22 -0.16
N THR A 49 -5.87 -1.94 -0.14
CA THR A 49 -5.77 -1.12 1.07
C THR A 49 -6.83 -0.04 1.08
N LEU A 50 -6.96 0.64 2.21
CA LEU A 50 -7.51 1.99 2.30
C LEU A 50 -6.33 2.97 2.47
N HIS A 51 -6.25 3.97 1.60
CA HIS A 51 -5.23 5.03 1.58
C HIS A 51 -3.76 4.54 1.52
N GLY A 52 -3.52 3.30 1.01
CA GLY A 52 -2.18 2.70 1.02
C GLY A 52 -1.67 2.32 2.41
N LEU A 53 -2.51 2.36 3.44
CA LEU A 53 -2.11 2.27 4.84
C LEU A 53 -2.67 1.06 5.59
N GLN A 54 -3.92 0.67 5.38
CA GLN A 54 -4.59 -0.42 6.09
C GLN A 54 -5.19 -1.41 5.11
N ALA A 55 -5.34 -2.68 5.51
CA ALA A 55 -6.00 -3.72 4.74
C ALA A 55 -7.14 -4.34 5.55
N HIS A 56 -8.28 -4.61 4.89
CA HIS A 56 -9.43 -5.23 5.52
C HIS A 56 -9.11 -6.61 6.10
N GLY A 57 -9.51 -6.84 7.34
CA GLY A 57 -9.25 -8.09 8.04
C GLY A 57 -7.87 -8.20 8.70
N PHE A 58 -7.06 -7.14 8.64
CA PHE A 58 -5.74 -7.06 9.30
C PHE A 58 -5.73 -5.94 10.36
N PRO A 59 -6.47 -6.12 11.46
CA PRO A 59 -6.64 -5.07 12.45
C PRO A 59 -5.33 -4.64 13.08
N ASN A 60 -5.22 -3.34 13.40
CA ASN A 60 -4.04 -2.72 14.02
C ASN A 60 -2.75 -2.87 13.19
N CYS A 61 -2.85 -3.18 11.89
CA CYS A 61 -1.73 -3.29 10.98
C CYS A 61 -1.68 -2.10 10.03
N PHE A 62 -0.56 -1.39 10.02
CA PHE A 62 -0.35 -0.23 9.17
C PHE A 62 0.84 -0.49 8.23
N PHE A 63 0.60 -0.30 6.93
CA PHE A 63 1.59 -0.46 5.88
C PHE A 63 2.15 0.89 5.49
N LEU A 64 3.43 1.12 5.74
CA LEU A 64 4.11 2.34 5.31
C LEU A 64 4.92 2.05 4.05
N GLY A 65 4.65 2.78 2.98
CA GLY A 65 5.30 2.53 1.71
C GLY A 65 4.90 3.53 0.64
N PHE A 66 5.32 3.27 -0.58
CA PHE A 66 5.00 4.14 -1.71
C PHE A 66 3.78 3.66 -2.50
N THR A 67 3.38 2.42 -2.33
CA THR A 67 2.27 1.81 -3.07
C THR A 67 0.93 2.38 -2.64
N GLN A 68 0.10 2.76 -3.59
CA GLN A 68 -1.23 3.35 -3.41
C GLN A 68 -1.24 4.66 -2.60
N THR A 69 -0.12 5.35 -2.56
CA THR A 69 0.05 6.61 -1.83
C THR A 69 0.58 7.72 -2.72
N GLY A 70 0.55 8.95 -2.22
CA GLY A 70 1.21 10.10 -2.85
C GLY A 70 2.70 10.10 -2.54
N VAL A 71 3.53 10.07 -3.56
CA VAL A 71 4.99 10.13 -3.43
C VAL A 71 5.53 11.41 -4.01
N THR A 72 6.40 12.08 -3.26
CA THR A 72 7.13 13.27 -3.67
C THR A 72 8.60 12.94 -3.93
N VAL A 73 9.35 13.89 -4.44
CA VAL A 73 10.82 13.78 -4.56
C VAL A 73 11.52 13.62 -3.20
N SER A 74 10.82 13.95 -2.10
CA SER A 74 11.29 13.76 -0.73
C SER A 74 10.57 12.59 -0.09
N ALA A 75 11.20 11.41 -0.08
CA ALA A 75 10.67 10.23 0.59
C ALA A 75 10.40 10.47 2.09
N PRO A 76 11.28 11.14 2.86
CA PRO A 76 11.00 11.47 4.27
C PRO A 76 9.73 12.30 4.46
N TYR A 77 9.44 13.24 3.56
CA TYR A 77 8.20 14.01 3.61
C TYR A 77 6.96 13.12 3.38
N ALA A 78 7.00 12.26 2.37
CA ALA A 78 5.90 11.33 2.08
C ALA A 78 5.63 10.38 3.25
N TYR A 79 6.68 9.81 3.85
CA TYR A 79 6.55 8.99 5.05
C TYR A 79 6.05 9.79 6.25
N GLY A 80 6.47 11.05 6.41
CA GLY A 80 5.94 11.96 7.43
C GLY A 80 4.42 12.09 7.33
N LYS A 81 3.88 12.30 6.13
CA LYS A 81 2.43 12.40 5.90
C LYS A 81 1.69 11.08 6.19
N GLN A 82 2.27 9.94 5.84
CA GLN A 82 1.69 8.64 6.17
C GLN A 82 1.68 8.39 7.69
N THR A 83 2.77 8.73 8.38
CA THR A 83 2.85 8.58 9.84
C THR A 83 1.92 9.55 10.59
N GLU A 84 1.72 10.77 10.09
CA GLU A 84 0.69 11.69 10.60
C GLU A 84 -0.71 11.05 10.50
N HIS A 85 -1.03 10.43 9.36
CA HIS A 85 -2.30 9.75 9.15
C HIS A 85 -2.47 8.55 10.08
N ALA A 86 -1.47 7.68 10.19
CA ALA A 86 -1.47 6.55 11.10
C ALA A 86 -1.61 7.00 12.57
N ALA A 87 -0.87 8.04 12.98
CA ALA A 87 -0.94 8.59 14.33
C ALA A 87 -2.32 9.18 14.65
N HIS A 88 -2.96 9.84 13.67
CA HIS A 88 -4.34 10.31 13.83
C HIS A 88 -5.29 9.15 14.10
N LEU A 89 -5.24 8.08 13.32
CA LEU A 89 -6.07 6.90 13.48
C LEU A 89 -5.84 6.20 14.83
N MET A 90 -4.59 6.07 15.25
CA MET A 90 -4.26 5.51 16.57
C MET A 90 -4.79 6.37 17.72
N ASN A 91 -4.73 7.70 17.60
CA ASN A 91 -5.30 8.59 18.59
C ASN A 91 -6.83 8.49 18.65
N GLU A 92 -7.50 8.39 17.51
CA GLU A 92 -8.94 8.16 17.44
C GLU A 92 -9.33 6.81 18.07
N ALA A 93 -8.62 5.74 17.75
CA ALA A 93 -8.85 4.44 18.38
C ALA A 93 -8.68 4.50 19.91
N ARG A 94 -7.66 5.23 20.38
CA ARG A 94 -7.43 5.44 21.81
C ARG A 94 -8.54 6.27 22.47
N SER A 95 -8.97 7.36 21.83
CA SER A 95 -10.05 8.23 22.36
C SER A 95 -11.37 7.47 22.47
N ARG A 96 -11.66 6.60 21.52
CA ARG A 96 -12.84 5.73 21.48
C ARG A 96 -12.69 4.47 22.35
N ARG A 97 -11.55 4.30 23.04
CA ARG A 97 -11.22 3.09 23.81
C ARG A 97 -11.37 1.81 22.99
N SER A 98 -10.98 1.86 21.73
CA SER A 98 -11.03 0.72 20.83
C SER A 98 -9.87 -0.26 21.11
N ALA A 99 -10.16 -1.53 21.17
CA ALA A 99 -9.13 -2.58 21.26
C ALA A 99 -8.54 -2.93 19.88
N ALA A 100 -9.32 -2.76 18.82
CA ALA A 100 -8.86 -3.01 17.47
C ALA A 100 -9.43 -1.97 16.50
N LEU A 101 -8.59 -1.55 15.56
CA LEU A 101 -8.90 -0.71 14.45
C LEU A 101 -8.73 -1.51 13.17
N ASP A 102 -9.77 -1.58 12.36
CA ASP A 102 -9.81 -2.29 11.07
C ASP A 102 -10.53 -1.40 10.06
N ILE A 103 -10.57 -1.79 8.81
CA ILE A 103 -11.34 -1.10 7.78
C ILE A 103 -12.47 -2.00 7.25
N THR A 104 -13.48 -1.40 6.63
CA THR A 104 -14.52 -2.16 5.95
C THR A 104 -14.02 -2.65 4.57
N ALA A 105 -14.58 -3.77 4.09
CA ALA A 105 -14.28 -4.26 2.75
C ALA A 105 -14.74 -3.30 1.65
N GLU A 106 -15.84 -2.58 1.92
CA GLU A 106 -16.40 -1.58 1.02
C GLU A 106 -15.47 -0.37 0.86
N ALA A 107 -14.86 0.09 1.96
CA ALA A 107 -13.91 1.21 1.92
C ALA A 107 -12.63 0.82 1.19
N GLU A 108 -12.12 -0.38 1.43
CA GLU A 108 -10.99 -0.93 0.69
C GLU A 108 -11.31 -1.02 -0.81
N GLN A 109 -12.50 -1.51 -1.18
CA GLN A 109 -12.91 -1.59 -2.58
C GLN A 109 -13.08 -0.21 -3.22
N ALA A 110 -13.70 0.74 -2.51
CA ALA A 110 -13.86 2.11 -2.99
C ALA A 110 -12.50 2.78 -3.26
N TRP A 111 -11.50 2.52 -2.42
CA TRP A 111 -10.14 3.00 -2.66
C TRP A 111 -9.51 2.39 -3.92
N LEU A 112 -9.72 1.11 -4.18
CA LEU A 112 -9.25 0.49 -5.43
C LEU A 112 -9.94 1.09 -6.67
N ASP A 113 -11.20 1.44 -6.57
CA ASP A 113 -11.94 2.08 -7.66
C ASP A 113 -11.42 3.52 -7.89
N GLU A 114 -11.14 4.27 -6.83
CA GLU A 114 -10.45 5.56 -6.89
C GLU A 114 -9.06 5.42 -7.55
N MET A 115 -8.27 4.43 -7.15
CA MET A 115 -6.98 4.16 -7.76
C MET A 115 -7.10 3.89 -9.27
N ARG A 116 -8.11 3.12 -9.71
CA ARG A 116 -8.38 2.85 -11.13
C ARG A 116 -8.77 4.12 -11.89
N ASP A 117 -9.63 4.93 -11.32
CA ASP A 117 -10.06 6.18 -11.95
C ASP A 117 -8.89 7.13 -12.17
N LYS A 118 -8.05 7.33 -11.16
CA LYS A 118 -6.89 8.23 -11.23
C LYS A 118 -5.73 7.69 -12.05
N ALA A 119 -5.61 6.38 -12.21
CA ALA A 119 -4.50 5.74 -12.94
C ALA A 119 -4.41 6.18 -14.42
N ARG A 120 -5.50 6.64 -15.01
CA ARG A 120 -5.57 7.09 -16.41
C ARG A 120 -4.50 8.12 -16.75
N LEU A 121 -4.03 8.90 -15.77
CA LEU A 121 -3.01 9.93 -15.97
C LEU A 121 -1.60 9.38 -16.15
N GLY A 122 -1.31 8.21 -15.62
CA GLY A 122 0.04 7.60 -15.62
C GLY A 122 0.18 6.32 -16.46
N ILE A 123 -0.93 5.71 -16.88
CA ILE A 123 -0.91 4.38 -17.50
C ILE A 123 -0.06 4.32 -18.77
N LYS A 124 -0.10 5.40 -19.57
CA LYS A 124 0.69 5.50 -20.80
C LYS A 124 2.19 5.41 -20.52
N PHE A 125 2.67 6.12 -19.48
CA PHE A 125 4.07 6.05 -19.06
C PHE A 125 4.46 4.62 -18.67
N TYR A 126 3.64 3.95 -17.86
CA TYR A 126 3.92 2.58 -17.43
C TYR A 126 3.90 1.56 -18.58
N MET A 127 3.07 1.78 -19.59
CA MET A 127 2.98 0.89 -20.77
C MET A 127 4.10 1.11 -21.78
N GLU A 128 4.59 2.34 -21.93
CA GLU A 128 5.57 2.72 -22.95
C GLU A 128 7.01 2.77 -22.42
N CYS A 129 7.19 2.79 -21.09
CA CYS A 129 8.51 2.85 -20.48
C CYS A 129 9.27 1.53 -20.66
N THR A 130 10.59 1.63 -20.79
CA THR A 130 11.48 0.46 -20.77
C THR A 130 11.20 -0.41 -19.53
N PRO A 131 11.15 -1.75 -19.67
CA PRO A 131 11.00 -2.66 -18.55
C PRO A 131 11.95 -2.35 -17.41
N GLY A 132 11.42 -2.23 -16.20
CA GLY A 132 12.17 -1.91 -14.99
C GLY A 132 11.28 -2.01 -13.75
N TYR A 133 11.84 -1.78 -12.60
CA TYR A 133 11.13 -1.95 -11.33
C TYR A 133 9.94 -1.00 -11.14
N TYR A 134 9.87 0.12 -11.86
CA TYR A 134 8.73 1.05 -11.78
C TYR A 134 7.49 0.55 -12.52
N ASN A 135 7.66 -0.28 -13.54
CA ASN A 135 6.56 -0.79 -14.37
C ASN A 135 6.45 -2.31 -14.31
N ASN A 136 6.84 -2.91 -13.18
CA ASN A 136 6.78 -4.35 -12.94
C ASN A 136 7.46 -5.16 -14.06
N GLU A 137 8.66 -4.73 -14.45
CA GLU A 137 9.45 -5.34 -15.53
C GLU A 137 8.67 -5.43 -16.87
N GLY A 138 7.87 -4.40 -17.17
CA GLY A 138 7.03 -4.33 -18.36
C GLY A 138 5.71 -5.12 -18.28
N LYS A 139 5.44 -5.78 -17.15
CA LYS A 139 4.22 -6.59 -16.93
C LYS A 139 3.11 -5.74 -16.27
N VAL A 140 2.77 -4.62 -16.86
CA VAL A 140 1.85 -3.63 -16.29
C VAL A 140 0.45 -4.17 -16.00
N GLY A 141 -0.02 -5.16 -16.76
CA GLY A 141 -1.33 -5.81 -16.58
C GLY A 141 -1.29 -7.09 -15.75
N ALA A 142 -0.13 -7.52 -15.25
CA ALA A 142 -0.04 -8.72 -14.42
C ALA A 142 -0.55 -8.47 -12.99
N ALA A 143 -0.95 -9.54 -12.30
CA ALA A 143 -1.36 -9.51 -10.91
C ALA A 143 -0.36 -8.72 -10.06
N GLY A 144 -0.84 -7.72 -9.33
CA GLY A 144 -0.03 -6.82 -8.52
C GLY A 144 0.52 -5.57 -9.23
N GLY A 145 0.65 -5.57 -10.57
CA GLY A 145 1.29 -4.46 -11.29
C GLY A 145 0.55 -3.14 -11.15
N PHE A 146 -0.74 -3.12 -11.41
CA PHE A 146 -1.56 -1.90 -11.36
C PHE A 146 -1.78 -1.40 -9.92
N PHE A 147 -2.18 -2.28 -9.02
CA PHE A 147 -2.45 -1.93 -7.62
C PHE A 147 -1.18 -1.68 -6.80
N SER A 148 -0.01 -1.97 -7.36
CA SER A 148 1.27 -1.60 -6.78
C SER A 148 1.76 -0.22 -7.23
N SER A 149 0.95 0.54 -7.96
CA SER A 149 1.29 1.87 -8.47
C SER A 149 1.11 2.97 -7.41
N LEU A 150 1.66 4.13 -7.73
CA LEU A 150 1.42 5.37 -7.00
C LEU A 150 0.00 5.89 -7.25
N TYR A 151 -0.49 6.76 -6.36
CA TYR A 151 -1.74 7.47 -6.59
C TYR A 151 -1.67 8.39 -7.82
N GLY A 152 -2.49 8.11 -8.82
CA GLY A 152 -2.35 8.68 -10.17
C GLY A 152 -2.63 10.19 -10.29
N ALA A 153 -3.40 10.79 -9.36
CA ALA A 153 -3.62 12.24 -9.34
C ALA A 153 -2.48 13.03 -8.66
N GLY A 154 -1.43 12.33 -8.23
CA GLY A 154 -0.23 12.92 -7.66
C GLY A 154 -0.29 13.21 -6.16
N PRO A 155 0.87 13.54 -5.56
CA PRO A 155 1.00 13.63 -4.11
C PRO A 155 0.21 14.77 -3.46
N ILE A 156 0.10 15.91 -4.12
CA ILE A 156 -0.61 17.06 -3.55
C ILE A 156 -2.09 16.71 -3.35
N HIS A 157 -2.72 16.16 -4.39
CA HIS A 157 -4.12 15.75 -4.32
C HIS A 157 -4.32 14.64 -3.28
N PHE A 158 -3.41 13.67 -3.21
CA PHE A 158 -3.47 12.61 -2.21
C PHE A 158 -3.43 13.14 -0.77
N PHE A 159 -2.52 14.06 -0.47
CA PHE A 159 -2.41 14.62 0.87
C PHE A 159 -3.61 15.51 1.23
N GLN A 160 -4.14 16.27 0.27
CA GLN A 160 -5.40 17.01 0.46
C GLN A 160 -6.58 16.09 0.74
N LEU A 161 -6.72 14.99 0.00
CA LEU A 161 -7.72 13.97 0.23
C LEU A 161 -7.64 13.42 1.66
N LEU A 162 -6.46 13.09 2.16
CA LEU A 162 -6.28 12.62 3.53
C LEU A 162 -6.62 13.69 4.57
N ASP A 163 -6.25 14.96 4.31
CA ASP A 163 -6.56 16.08 5.21
C ASP A 163 -8.07 16.31 5.27
N GLU A 164 -8.75 16.33 4.13
CA GLU A 164 -10.21 16.45 4.03
C GLU A 164 -10.91 15.29 4.72
N TRP A 165 -10.51 14.06 4.46
CA TRP A 165 -11.08 12.87 5.07
C TRP A 165 -10.94 12.90 6.60
N ARG A 166 -9.78 13.30 7.14
CA ARG A 166 -9.59 13.47 8.58
C ARG A 166 -10.45 14.59 9.17
N SER A 167 -10.63 15.68 8.42
CA SER A 167 -11.36 16.88 8.90
C SER A 167 -12.85 16.63 9.10
N THR A 168 -13.43 15.64 8.42
CA THR A 168 -14.84 15.26 8.60
C THR A 168 -15.10 14.70 10.01
N GLY A 169 -14.11 14.08 10.63
CA GLY A 169 -14.25 13.38 11.91
C GLY A 169 -15.05 12.08 11.83
N GLU A 170 -15.67 11.79 10.69
CA GLU A 170 -16.48 10.58 10.48
C GLU A 170 -15.61 9.35 10.32
N LEU A 171 -14.39 9.51 9.78
CA LEU A 171 -13.43 8.45 9.50
C LEU A 171 -14.07 7.32 8.70
N ALA A 172 -14.69 7.68 7.58
CA ALA A 172 -15.46 6.78 6.76
C ALA A 172 -14.66 5.54 6.35
N GLY A 173 -15.21 4.36 6.61
CA GLY A 173 -14.57 3.09 6.36
C GLY A 173 -13.78 2.50 7.52
N GLU A 174 -13.51 3.26 8.58
CA GLU A 174 -12.85 2.74 9.79
C GLU A 174 -13.83 1.97 10.70
N VAL A 175 -13.35 0.87 11.26
CA VAL A 175 -14.08 0.01 12.19
C VAL A 175 -13.36 -0.02 13.53
N PHE A 176 -13.99 0.55 14.55
CA PHE A 176 -13.49 0.58 15.91
C PHE A 176 -14.14 -0.52 16.74
N THR A 177 -13.38 -1.53 17.14
CA THR A 177 -13.88 -2.65 17.94
C THR A 177 -13.62 -2.39 19.43
N PRO A 178 -14.65 -2.33 20.29
CA PRO A 178 -14.45 -2.15 21.73
C PRO A 178 -13.70 -3.36 22.33
N PRO A 179 -13.03 -3.18 23.48
CA PRO A 179 -12.46 -4.29 24.24
C PRO A 179 -13.54 -5.31 24.61
N VAL A 180 -13.20 -6.58 24.50
CA VAL A 180 -14.05 -7.65 25.04
C VAL A 180 -14.09 -7.44 26.57
N GLY A 181 -15.28 -7.20 27.14
CA GLY A 181 -15.45 -7.01 28.57
C GLY A 181 -14.90 -8.23 29.30
N HIS A 182 -13.93 -8.03 30.19
CA HIS A 182 -13.63 -9.04 31.18
C HIS A 182 -14.87 -9.14 32.07
N HIS A 183 -15.62 -10.22 31.94
CA HIS A 183 -16.53 -10.62 33.03
C HIS A 183 -15.63 -10.83 34.25
N GLU A 184 -15.66 -9.90 35.19
CA GLU A 184 -15.12 -10.14 36.52
C GLU A 184 -15.78 -11.41 37.06
N ARG A 185 -14.94 -12.42 37.34
CA ARG A 185 -15.35 -13.62 38.05
C ARG A 185 -15.23 -13.39 39.54
#